data_51b069c9228c3ee8170bf63d84099ab9
#
_entry.id   51b069c9228c3ee8170bf63d84099ab9
#
_cell.length_a   1.000
_cell.length_b   1.000
_cell.length_c   1.000
_cell.angle_alpha   90.00
_cell.angle_beta   90.00
_cell.angle_gamma   90.00
#
_symmetry.space_group_name_H-M   'P 1'
#
loop_
_entity.id
_entity.type
_entity.pdbx_description
1 polymer ?
#
loop_
_entity_poly.entity_id
_entity_poly.type
_entity_poly.pdbx_seq_one_letter_code
_entity_poly.pdbx_strand_id
1 'polypeptide(L)'
;MRRASWDFWGAGPIGASIGYEYRKEITSGTGRDRDRAGRFLFLNAGPDFPEASYDTNDIFAEVSIPLLRDSVLGRSAEISGAYRFSDYSHVGKQDTYSAQFQWRPVDQFMFRATTATAIRVPNLAETHDPYSQTFANGFIDPCSATVINNLADRSIATNRIANCGALAKAAGLDLSFADPSAANAYLPNYGSGSVSGLAGGNRLLKPETSESFTVGGVWTPDFLLPNLQVVMDYYDIEISDAIDSVTAQDAANQCVNGDAVNTGACATQTRDATSFLVTSFVQGSLNYAALTAKGVDFTVSYRTDLPEFFGRNWGAFSHAIRGNWLIEQHDFVNIEDPTDADINEDTVGDPRVRFLSTMTWEPTSTLAFTWAWDWQASQEIFDVDNMRSNPDLYATSKYLETGDFSQHDFSVRWAARDNLTIRAGVVNAFDAEPARWLGNTTSDNFDLFGRRFFLSFNYRPF
;
A
#
# COMPACT_ATOMS: atom_id res chain seq x y z
N MET A 1 -12.40 24.83 -27.61
CA MET A 1 -11.40 25.59 -26.83
C MET A 1 -10.60 26.49 -27.78
N ARG A 2 -10.61 27.81 -27.58
CA ARG A 2 -9.69 28.71 -28.30
C ARG A 2 -8.35 28.62 -27.56
N ARG A 3 -7.29 28.16 -28.23
CA ARG A 3 -5.93 28.25 -27.69
C ARG A 3 -5.55 29.73 -27.63
N ALA A 4 -5.39 30.25 -26.42
CA ALA A 4 -4.70 31.53 -26.25
C ALA A 4 -3.22 31.26 -26.54
N SER A 5 -2.71 31.78 -27.65
CA SER A 5 -1.31 31.61 -28.05
C SER A 5 -0.45 32.73 -27.44
N TRP A 6 -0.32 32.72 -26.11
CA TRP A 6 0.56 33.65 -25.42
C TRP A 6 1.98 33.05 -25.38
N ASP A 7 2.75 33.40 -26.39
CA ASP A 7 4.19 33.11 -26.43
C ASP A 7 4.96 34.41 -26.15
N PHE A 8 5.40 34.57 -24.92
CA PHE A 8 6.05 35.83 -24.47
C PHE A 8 7.54 35.92 -24.80
N TRP A 9 8.21 34.75 -25.02
CA TRP A 9 9.66 34.70 -25.20
C TRP A 9 10.11 33.68 -26.26
N GLY A 10 9.21 33.23 -27.12
CA GLY A 10 9.52 32.36 -28.24
C GLY A 10 9.75 30.89 -27.89
N ALA A 11 9.45 30.48 -26.65
CA ALA A 11 9.56 29.08 -26.23
C ALA A 11 8.34 28.23 -26.60
N GLY A 12 7.26 28.86 -27.00
CA GLY A 12 5.99 28.26 -27.32
C GLY A 12 4.84 28.83 -26.51
N PRO A 13 3.60 28.53 -26.88
CA PRO A 13 2.42 29.11 -26.22
C PRO A 13 2.23 28.53 -24.81
N ILE A 14 1.86 29.39 -23.87
CA ILE A 14 1.37 28.98 -22.56
C ILE A 14 0.08 28.19 -22.74
N GLY A 15 0.03 26.98 -22.15
CA GLY A 15 -1.17 26.17 -22.04
C GLY A 15 -1.88 26.48 -20.72
N ALA A 16 -3.22 26.62 -20.76
CA ALA A 16 -4.03 26.74 -19.57
C ALA A 16 -5.36 25.99 -19.74
N SER A 17 -5.80 25.32 -18.69
CA SER A 17 -7.11 24.69 -18.62
C SER A 17 -7.80 25.05 -17.31
N ILE A 18 -9.13 25.07 -17.33
CA ILE A 18 -9.99 25.18 -16.16
C ILE A 18 -11.15 24.22 -16.34
N GLY A 19 -11.53 23.54 -15.27
CA GLY A 19 -12.64 22.61 -15.28
C GLY A 19 -13.45 22.66 -14.01
N TYR A 20 -14.66 22.16 -14.12
CA TYR A 20 -15.58 21.92 -13.03
C TYR A 20 -16.10 20.50 -13.14
N GLU A 21 -16.20 19.79 -12.02
CA GLU A 21 -16.74 18.44 -11.90
C GLU A 21 -17.72 18.38 -10.74
N TYR A 22 -18.86 17.75 -10.96
CA TYR A 22 -19.77 17.33 -9.91
C TYR A 22 -19.85 15.82 -9.90
N ARG A 23 -19.69 15.21 -8.71
CA ARG A 23 -19.82 13.77 -8.52
C ARG A 23 -20.67 13.49 -7.30
N LYS A 24 -21.50 12.45 -7.39
CA LYS A 24 -22.25 11.91 -6.27
C LYS A 24 -21.99 10.41 -6.17
N GLU A 25 -21.65 9.95 -4.98
CA GLU A 25 -21.50 8.55 -4.66
C GLU A 25 -22.63 8.11 -3.73
N ILE A 26 -23.22 6.96 -4.02
CA ILE A 26 -24.32 6.38 -3.25
C ILE A 26 -24.02 4.90 -3.08
N THR A 27 -24.23 4.40 -1.88
CA THR A 27 -24.19 2.97 -1.57
C THR A 27 -25.37 2.57 -0.72
N SER A 28 -25.83 1.34 -0.91
CA SER A 28 -26.78 0.67 -0.04
C SER A 28 -26.60 -0.83 -0.18
N GLY A 29 -26.95 -1.58 0.83
CA GLY A 29 -26.87 -3.04 0.80
C GLY A 29 -28.06 -3.67 1.54
N THR A 30 -28.49 -4.82 1.07
CA THR A 30 -29.53 -5.61 1.74
C THR A 30 -28.89 -6.87 2.29
N GLY A 31 -28.98 -7.06 3.61
CA GLY A 31 -28.57 -8.27 4.27
C GLY A 31 -29.34 -9.48 3.74
N ARG A 32 -28.77 -10.68 3.87
CA ARG A 32 -29.46 -11.90 3.44
C ARG A 32 -30.73 -12.11 4.26
N ASP A 33 -31.82 -12.53 3.62
CA ASP A 33 -33.13 -12.73 4.28
C ASP A 33 -33.06 -13.60 5.52
N ARG A 34 -32.21 -14.62 5.52
CA ARG A 34 -32.03 -15.52 6.67
C ARG A 34 -31.34 -14.85 7.82
N ASP A 35 -30.32 -13.99 7.55
CA ASP A 35 -29.60 -13.22 8.57
C ASP A 35 -30.53 -12.18 9.19
N ARG A 36 -31.31 -11.48 8.34
CA ARG A 36 -32.34 -10.50 8.77
C ARG A 36 -33.43 -11.12 9.64
N ALA A 37 -33.81 -12.36 9.36
CA ALA A 37 -34.80 -13.08 10.12
C ALA A 37 -34.28 -13.68 11.45
N GLY A 38 -32.97 -13.49 11.78
CA GLY A 38 -32.36 -14.05 12.99
C GLY A 38 -32.38 -15.58 13.04
N ARG A 39 -32.44 -16.25 11.89
CA ARG A 39 -32.62 -17.72 11.79
C ARG A 39 -31.32 -18.50 11.81
N PHE A 40 -30.20 -17.85 11.91
CA PHE A 40 -28.91 -18.50 12.08
C PHE A 40 -28.38 -18.37 13.51
N LEU A 41 -27.77 -19.44 13.95
CA LEU A 41 -26.98 -19.42 15.20
C LEU A 41 -25.69 -18.62 15.06
N PHE A 42 -25.39 -18.12 13.88
CA PHE A 42 -24.24 -17.25 13.66
C PHE A 42 -24.55 -15.83 14.12
N LEU A 43 -23.79 -15.38 15.08
CA LEU A 43 -23.92 -14.06 15.68
C LEU A 43 -23.49 -12.93 14.74
N ASN A 44 -22.74 -13.25 13.69
CA ASN A 44 -22.29 -12.30 12.65
C ASN A 44 -23.33 -12.19 11.52
N ALA A 45 -24.57 -11.91 11.87
CA ALA A 45 -25.58 -11.56 10.88
C ALA A 45 -25.20 -10.24 10.19
N GLY A 46 -25.12 -10.23 8.87
CA GLY A 46 -24.90 -9.02 8.09
C GLY A 46 -26.17 -8.16 8.11
N PRO A 47 -26.22 -7.03 8.83
CA PRO A 47 -27.34 -6.11 8.80
C PRO A 47 -27.50 -5.48 7.42
N ASP A 48 -28.67 -4.89 7.18
CA ASP A 48 -28.85 -4.03 5.99
C ASP A 48 -27.89 -2.86 6.08
N PHE A 49 -27.23 -2.51 4.98
CA PHE A 49 -26.47 -1.28 4.86
C PHE A 49 -27.47 -0.17 4.43
N PRO A 50 -27.82 0.76 5.33
CA PRO A 50 -28.73 1.85 5.00
C PRO A 50 -28.13 2.68 3.85
N GLU A 51 -29.00 3.27 3.01
CA GLU A 51 -28.52 4.16 1.96
C GLU A 51 -27.66 5.28 2.55
N ALA A 52 -26.42 5.39 2.10
CA ALA A 52 -25.50 6.44 2.42
C ALA A 52 -24.98 7.10 1.14
N SER A 53 -24.75 8.40 1.18
CA SER A 53 -24.24 9.11 0.01
C SER A 53 -23.43 10.32 0.44
N TYR A 54 -22.51 10.75 -0.44
CA TYR A 54 -21.91 12.06 -0.41
C TYR A 54 -21.83 12.61 -1.83
N ASP A 55 -21.71 13.91 -1.94
CA ASP A 55 -21.43 14.62 -3.20
C ASP A 55 -20.21 15.51 -3.07
N THR A 56 -19.60 15.82 -4.20
CA THR A 56 -18.45 16.71 -4.29
C THR A 56 -18.60 17.67 -5.47
N ASN A 57 -18.15 18.89 -5.24
CA ASN A 57 -18.04 19.94 -6.25
C ASN A 57 -16.58 20.34 -6.36
N ASP A 58 -15.98 20.14 -7.52
CA ASP A 58 -14.58 20.38 -7.78
C ASP A 58 -14.38 21.48 -8.79
N ILE A 59 -13.45 22.38 -8.52
CA ILE A 59 -12.93 23.35 -9.48
C ILE A 59 -11.44 23.15 -9.58
N PHE A 60 -10.92 23.01 -10.80
CA PHE A 60 -9.51 22.84 -11.02
C PHE A 60 -8.99 23.71 -12.14
N ALA A 61 -7.73 24.08 -12.03
CA ALA A 61 -7.00 24.85 -13.04
C ALA A 61 -5.61 24.23 -13.22
N GLU A 62 -5.17 24.24 -14.46
CA GLU A 62 -3.83 23.77 -14.84
C GLU A 62 -3.16 24.81 -15.74
N VAL A 63 -1.84 24.93 -15.61
CA VAL A 63 -1.03 25.79 -16.46
C VAL A 63 0.24 25.07 -16.86
N SER A 64 0.64 25.21 -18.12
CA SER A 64 1.91 24.75 -18.68
C SER A 64 2.61 25.93 -19.32
N ILE A 65 3.85 26.19 -18.90
CA ILE A 65 4.66 27.33 -19.30
C ILE A 65 5.95 26.83 -19.91
N PRO A 66 6.08 26.80 -21.25
CA PRO A 66 7.36 26.54 -21.90
C PRO A 66 8.35 27.67 -21.55
N LEU A 67 9.51 27.33 -20.95
CA LEU A 67 10.50 28.29 -20.51
C LEU A 67 11.55 28.57 -21.58
N LEU A 68 11.92 27.54 -22.33
CA LEU A 68 12.90 27.68 -23.43
C LEU A 68 12.65 26.62 -24.52
N ARG A 69 13.11 26.94 -25.72
CA ARG A 69 13.10 26.04 -26.88
C ARG A 69 14.32 26.33 -27.74
N ASP A 70 15.08 25.28 -28.09
CA ASP A 70 16.26 25.34 -28.97
C ASP A 70 17.21 26.49 -28.63
N SER A 71 17.61 26.60 -27.36
CA SER A 71 18.46 27.67 -26.83
C SER A 71 19.83 27.12 -26.41
N VAL A 72 20.73 28.04 -26.04
CA VAL A 72 22.05 27.66 -25.47
C VAL A 72 21.94 26.92 -24.12
N LEU A 73 20.79 27.04 -23.42
CA LEU A 73 20.51 26.35 -22.15
C LEU A 73 19.83 25.03 -22.33
N GLY A 74 19.51 24.62 -23.56
CA GLY A 74 18.95 23.33 -23.86
C GLY A 74 17.87 23.33 -24.96
N ARG A 75 17.41 22.14 -25.29
CA ARG A 75 16.37 21.89 -26.31
C ARG A 75 14.99 22.35 -25.86
N SER A 76 14.65 22.07 -24.63
CA SER A 76 13.38 22.52 -24.06
C SER A 76 13.45 22.55 -22.55
N ALA A 77 12.72 23.48 -21.94
CA ALA A 77 12.35 23.41 -20.54
C ALA A 77 10.91 23.90 -20.38
N GLU A 78 10.20 23.27 -19.44
CA GLU A 78 8.81 23.57 -19.16
C GLU A 78 8.57 23.48 -17.66
N ILE A 79 7.76 24.39 -17.15
CA ILE A 79 7.15 24.30 -15.82
C ILE A 79 5.65 24.12 -16.01
N SER A 80 5.05 23.18 -15.28
CA SER A 80 3.61 23.04 -15.21
C SER A 80 3.14 22.97 -13.76
N GLY A 81 1.91 23.42 -13.53
CA GLY A 81 1.30 23.38 -12.23
C GLY A 81 -0.19 23.16 -12.34
N ALA A 82 -0.75 22.49 -11.34
CA ALA A 82 -2.19 22.30 -11.22
C ALA A 82 -2.62 22.60 -9.79
N TYR A 83 -3.85 23.07 -9.66
CA TYR A 83 -4.52 23.28 -8.39
C TYR A 83 -5.96 22.81 -8.50
N ARG A 84 -6.44 22.05 -7.51
CA ARG A 84 -7.83 21.59 -7.40
C ARG A 84 -8.37 21.96 -6.03
N PHE A 85 -9.52 22.59 -6.03
CA PHE A 85 -10.33 22.84 -4.87
C PHE A 85 -11.56 21.94 -4.95
N SER A 86 -11.83 21.20 -3.89
CA SER A 86 -12.92 20.23 -3.77
C SER A 86 -13.76 20.53 -2.54
N ASP A 87 -15.09 20.57 -2.68
CA ASP A 87 -16.03 20.75 -1.58
C ASP A 87 -16.87 19.47 -1.45
N TYR A 88 -16.54 18.66 -0.43
CA TYR A 88 -17.19 17.39 -0.13
C TYR A 88 -18.28 17.59 0.91
N SER A 89 -19.47 17.05 0.68
CA SER A 89 -20.62 17.22 1.59
C SER A 89 -20.41 16.59 2.99
N HIS A 90 -19.46 15.65 3.13
CA HIS A 90 -19.23 14.92 4.40
C HIS A 90 -17.93 15.30 5.14
N VAL A 91 -16.89 15.74 4.44
CA VAL A 91 -15.59 16.12 5.04
C VAL A 91 -15.21 17.58 4.76
N GLY A 92 -16.05 18.33 4.05
CA GLY A 92 -15.83 19.74 3.77
C GLY A 92 -14.80 20.01 2.70
N LYS A 93 -14.19 21.20 2.79
CA LYS A 93 -13.31 21.76 1.77
C LYS A 93 -11.91 21.18 1.85
N GLN A 94 -11.40 20.80 0.68
CA GLN A 94 -10.07 20.22 0.51
C GLN A 94 -9.39 20.86 -0.69
N ASP A 95 -8.08 20.99 -0.65
CA ASP A 95 -7.31 21.49 -1.79
C ASP A 95 -6.07 20.62 -2.03
N THR A 96 -5.71 20.50 -3.30
CA THR A 96 -4.51 19.79 -3.73
C THR A 96 -3.81 20.59 -4.82
N TYR A 97 -2.50 20.44 -4.87
CA TYR A 97 -1.67 21.08 -5.90
C TYR A 97 -0.61 20.13 -6.43
N SER A 98 -0.11 20.44 -7.62
CA SER A 98 1.09 19.84 -8.16
C SER A 98 1.92 20.86 -8.91
N ALA A 99 3.24 20.67 -8.88
CA ALA A 99 4.19 21.44 -9.68
C ALA A 99 5.19 20.49 -10.31
N GLN A 100 5.41 20.64 -11.60
CA GLN A 100 6.34 19.81 -12.37
C GLN A 100 7.33 20.69 -13.13
N PHE A 101 8.57 20.25 -13.18
CA PHE A 101 9.61 20.80 -14.01
C PHE A 101 10.17 19.73 -14.92
N GLN A 102 10.30 20.03 -16.20
CA GLN A 102 10.98 19.19 -17.19
C GLN A 102 12.05 20.01 -17.88
N TRP A 103 13.22 19.42 -18.06
CA TRP A 103 14.34 20.05 -18.79
C TRP A 103 15.07 19.04 -19.67
N ARG A 104 15.18 19.36 -20.93
CA ARG A 104 15.94 18.62 -21.91
C ARG A 104 17.15 19.46 -22.34
N PRO A 105 18.32 19.32 -21.68
CA PRO A 105 19.52 20.07 -22.04
C PRO A 105 20.05 19.69 -23.45
N VAL A 106 19.96 18.40 -23.78
CA VAL A 106 20.34 17.85 -25.08
C VAL A 106 19.27 16.84 -25.52
N ASP A 107 19.27 16.45 -26.80
CA ASP A 107 18.26 15.53 -27.34
C ASP A 107 18.23 14.19 -26.60
N GLN A 108 19.41 13.74 -26.13
CA GLN A 108 19.60 12.45 -25.50
C GLN A 108 19.24 12.42 -24.01
N PHE A 109 19.00 13.58 -23.37
CA PHE A 109 18.81 13.64 -21.93
C PHE A 109 17.62 14.52 -21.57
N MET A 110 16.74 14.00 -20.70
CA MET A 110 15.64 14.75 -20.09
C MET A 110 15.62 14.51 -18.60
N PHE A 111 15.62 15.59 -17.83
CA PHE A 111 15.34 15.59 -16.41
C PHE A 111 13.89 15.94 -16.14
N ARG A 112 13.33 15.37 -15.08
CA ARG A 112 12.00 15.73 -14.59
C ARG A 112 12.00 15.73 -13.05
N ALA A 113 11.24 16.66 -12.48
CA ALA A 113 10.98 16.71 -11.04
C ALA A 113 9.52 17.10 -10.84
N THR A 114 8.87 16.48 -9.89
CA THR A 114 7.47 16.74 -9.54
C THR A 114 7.32 16.77 -8.04
N THR A 115 6.56 17.74 -7.53
CA THR A 115 6.01 17.71 -6.18
C THR A 115 4.50 17.82 -6.26
N ALA A 116 3.79 17.05 -5.45
CA ALA A 116 2.34 17.05 -5.46
C ALA A 116 1.79 16.72 -4.07
N THR A 117 0.61 17.27 -3.78
CA THR A 117 -0.23 16.82 -2.69
C THR A 117 -1.42 16.05 -3.25
N ALA A 118 -1.89 15.05 -2.50
CA ALA A 118 -3.12 14.31 -2.80
C ALA A 118 -3.93 14.13 -1.52
N ILE A 119 -5.22 13.86 -1.69
CA ILE A 119 -6.12 13.52 -0.58
C ILE A 119 -6.87 12.23 -0.92
N ARG A 120 -7.17 11.45 0.10
CA ARG A 120 -8.16 10.38 0.05
C ARG A 120 -9.26 10.66 1.09
N VAL A 121 -10.48 10.90 0.62
CA VAL A 121 -11.60 11.02 1.54
C VAL A 121 -12.07 9.64 2.00
N PRO A 122 -12.56 9.52 3.27
CA PRO A 122 -13.13 8.27 3.74
C PRO A 122 -14.27 7.81 2.83
N ASN A 123 -14.27 6.54 2.48
CA ASN A 123 -15.34 5.96 1.68
C ASN A 123 -16.62 5.72 2.50
N LEU A 124 -17.72 5.38 1.82
CA LEU A 124 -19.01 5.20 2.48
C LEU A 124 -19.05 3.98 3.40
N ALA A 125 -18.23 2.95 3.16
CA ALA A 125 -18.11 1.82 4.07
C ALA A 125 -17.34 2.22 5.33
N GLU A 126 -16.20 2.88 5.20
CA GLU A 126 -15.41 3.35 6.35
C GLU A 126 -16.22 4.26 7.28
N THR A 127 -17.16 5.03 6.72
CA THR A 127 -17.95 6.01 7.48
C THR A 127 -19.30 5.49 7.97
N HIS A 128 -19.96 4.58 7.22
CA HIS A 128 -21.36 4.22 7.43
C HIS A 128 -21.60 2.72 7.55
N ASP A 129 -20.57 1.87 7.56
CA ASP A 129 -20.77 0.43 7.73
C ASP A 129 -21.58 0.17 9.01
N PRO A 130 -22.70 -0.55 8.93
CA PRO A 130 -23.52 -0.79 10.12
C PRO A 130 -22.77 -1.67 11.12
N TYR A 131 -22.95 -1.38 12.39
CA TYR A 131 -22.32 -2.18 13.44
C TYR A 131 -22.75 -3.66 13.33
N SER A 132 -21.76 -4.51 13.24
CA SER A 132 -21.90 -5.96 13.26
C SER A 132 -21.12 -6.56 14.44
N GLN A 133 -21.59 -7.71 14.93
CA GLN A 133 -20.89 -8.40 16.00
C GLN A 133 -19.52 -8.91 15.53
N THR A 134 -18.53 -8.73 16.38
CA THR A 134 -17.19 -9.26 16.20
C THR A 134 -16.62 -9.77 17.53
N PHE A 135 -15.45 -10.41 17.49
CA PHE A 135 -14.80 -10.98 18.66
C PHE A 135 -13.29 -10.67 18.63
N ALA A 136 -12.76 -10.19 19.76
CA ALA A 136 -11.33 -10.12 19.99
C ALA A 136 -10.86 -11.48 20.52
N ASN A 137 -10.39 -12.33 19.61
CA ASN A 137 -9.84 -13.63 19.98
C ASN A 137 -8.43 -13.47 20.56
N GLY A 138 -8.15 -14.19 21.66
CA GLY A 138 -6.85 -14.08 22.33
C GLY A 138 -6.64 -12.74 23.05
N PHE A 139 -7.71 -12.01 23.38
CA PHE A 139 -7.61 -10.72 24.06
C PHE A 139 -6.83 -10.83 25.38
N ILE A 140 -5.82 -9.97 25.51
CA ILE A 140 -4.94 -9.89 26.69
C ILE A 140 -5.19 -8.54 27.37
N ASP A 141 -5.76 -8.56 28.57
CA ASP A 141 -6.03 -7.32 29.28
C ASP A 141 -4.71 -6.63 29.69
N PRO A 142 -4.44 -5.41 29.17
CA PRO A 142 -3.22 -4.69 29.52
C PRO A 142 -3.12 -4.31 31.01
N CYS A 143 -4.24 -4.34 31.73
CA CYS A 143 -4.28 -4.10 33.17
C CYS A 143 -3.98 -5.36 34.03
N SER A 144 -3.81 -6.55 33.43
CA SER A 144 -3.45 -7.75 34.17
C SER A 144 -2.12 -7.55 34.91
N ALA A 145 -2.11 -7.80 36.23
CA ALA A 145 -0.88 -7.70 37.02
C ALA A 145 0.23 -8.63 36.49
N THR A 146 -0.13 -9.81 35.99
CA THR A 146 0.83 -10.74 35.36
C THR A 146 1.40 -10.18 34.09
N VAL A 147 0.56 -9.59 33.23
CA VAL A 147 1.01 -8.98 31.96
C VAL A 147 1.95 -7.81 32.25
N ILE A 148 1.55 -6.91 33.14
CA ILE A 148 2.35 -5.73 33.53
C ILE A 148 3.71 -6.14 34.13
N ASN A 149 3.73 -7.17 34.97
CA ASN A 149 4.97 -7.63 35.60
C ASN A 149 5.96 -8.23 34.59
N ASN A 150 5.46 -8.80 33.51
CA ASN A 150 6.29 -9.43 32.46
C ASN A 150 6.69 -8.47 31.33
N LEU A 151 6.21 -7.22 31.32
CA LEU A 151 6.63 -6.24 30.31
C LEU A 151 8.13 -5.95 30.39
N ALA A 152 8.81 -6.00 29.25
CA ALA A 152 10.21 -5.63 29.13
C ALA A 152 10.38 -4.12 29.33
N ASP A 153 9.50 -3.31 28.74
CA ASP A 153 9.48 -1.87 28.95
C ASP A 153 8.90 -1.51 30.31
N ARG A 154 9.77 -1.00 31.18
CA ARG A 154 9.40 -0.60 32.56
C ARG A 154 8.70 0.74 32.61
N SER A 155 8.79 1.60 31.59
CA SER A 155 8.04 2.86 31.51
C SER A 155 6.56 2.57 31.24
N ILE A 156 6.26 1.75 30.26
CA ILE A 156 4.90 1.28 29.98
C ILE A 156 4.31 0.54 31.19
N ALA A 157 5.09 -0.33 31.84
CA ALA A 157 4.63 -1.01 33.04
C ALA A 157 4.23 -0.03 34.15
N THR A 158 5.02 1.04 34.38
CA THR A 158 4.72 2.08 35.36
C THR A 158 3.45 2.84 35.01
N ASN A 159 3.29 3.22 33.75
CA ASN A 159 2.11 3.90 33.23
C ASN A 159 0.85 3.03 33.40
N ARG A 160 0.91 1.76 33.00
CA ARG A 160 -0.20 0.81 33.19
C ARG A 160 -0.62 0.67 34.66
N ILE A 161 0.34 0.56 35.61
CA ILE A 161 0.02 0.49 37.04
C ILE A 161 -0.76 1.75 37.45
N ALA A 162 -0.29 2.93 37.08
CA ALA A 162 -0.92 4.19 37.43
C ALA A 162 -2.31 4.35 36.80
N ASN A 163 -2.41 4.13 35.49
CA ASN A 163 -3.63 4.34 34.73
C ASN A 163 -4.71 3.30 35.02
N CYS A 164 -4.37 2.01 35.11
CA CYS A 164 -5.31 0.97 35.53
C CYS A 164 -5.78 1.19 36.99
N GLY A 165 -4.86 1.64 37.85
CA GLY A 165 -5.21 2.04 39.21
C GLY A 165 -6.21 3.20 39.28
N ALA A 166 -6.02 4.21 38.43
CA ALA A 166 -6.95 5.34 38.34
C ALA A 166 -8.34 4.90 37.85
N LEU A 167 -8.39 4.05 36.81
CA LEU A 167 -9.64 3.49 36.28
C LEU A 167 -10.38 2.61 37.30
N ALA A 168 -9.68 1.71 37.99
CA ALA A 168 -10.27 0.86 39.00
C ALA A 168 -10.81 1.68 40.18
N LYS A 169 -10.05 2.68 40.62
CA LYS A 169 -10.48 3.60 41.71
C LYS A 169 -11.72 4.40 41.29
N ALA A 170 -11.79 4.86 40.06
CA ALA A 170 -12.97 5.54 39.53
C ALA A 170 -14.22 4.62 39.52
N ALA A 171 -14.02 3.31 39.32
CA ALA A 171 -15.05 2.29 39.42
C ALA A 171 -15.36 1.86 40.89
N GLY A 172 -14.66 2.41 41.90
CA GLY A 172 -14.84 2.06 43.31
C GLY A 172 -14.17 0.75 43.73
N LEU A 173 -13.21 0.26 42.94
CA LEU A 173 -12.53 -1.01 43.15
C LEU A 173 -11.13 -0.79 43.75
N ASP A 174 -10.76 -1.66 44.72
CA ASP A 174 -9.43 -1.74 45.31
C ASP A 174 -8.66 -2.92 44.73
N LEU A 175 -7.95 -2.67 43.62
CA LEU A 175 -7.20 -3.68 42.87
C LEU A 175 -5.71 -3.33 42.82
N SER A 176 -4.86 -4.35 42.88
CA SER A 176 -3.41 -4.24 42.66
C SER A 176 -3.03 -4.65 41.24
N PHE A 177 -2.23 -3.80 40.59
CA PHE A 177 -1.75 -4.01 39.24
C PHE A 177 -0.22 -4.24 39.16
N ALA A 178 0.51 -4.00 40.24
CA ALA A 178 1.96 -4.08 40.31
C ALA A 178 2.49 -5.47 40.67
N ASP A 179 1.79 -6.19 41.56
CA ASP A 179 2.24 -7.47 42.10
C ASP A 179 1.16 -8.54 41.87
N PRO A 180 1.42 -9.54 41.01
CA PRO A 180 0.48 -10.62 40.75
C PRO A 180 0.27 -11.57 41.96
N SER A 181 1.10 -11.46 43.00
CA SER A 181 0.95 -12.24 44.26
C SER A 181 0.14 -11.52 45.33
N ALA A 182 -0.23 -10.26 45.11
CA ALA A 182 -1.04 -9.50 46.06
C ALA A 182 -2.43 -10.12 46.24
N ALA A 183 -3.00 -10.03 47.46
CA ALA A 183 -4.31 -10.61 47.74
C ALA A 183 -5.46 -10.01 46.91
N ASN A 184 -5.31 -8.76 46.46
CA ASN A 184 -6.23 -8.03 45.59
C ASN A 184 -5.67 -7.85 44.15
N ALA A 185 -4.73 -8.71 43.74
CA ALA A 185 -4.17 -8.61 42.39
C ALA A 185 -5.24 -8.77 41.29
N TYR A 186 -5.22 -7.89 40.29
CA TYR A 186 -6.09 -8.04 39.14
C TYR A 186 -5.52 -9.09 38.20
N LEU A 187 -6.16 -10.25 38.18
CA LEU A 187 -5.79 -11.42 37.37
C LEU A 187 -7.01 -11.82 36.52
N PRO A 188 -7.24 -11.12 35.40
CA PRO A 188 -8.42 -11.37 34.57
C PRO A 188 -8.39 -12.76 33.96
N ASN A 189 -9.56 -13.40 33.87
CA ASN A 189 -9.74 -14.67 33.20
C ASN A 189 -10.96 -14.57 32.28
N TYR A 190 -10.73 -14.57 30.98
CA TYR A 190 -11.74 -14.49 29.96
C TYR A 190 -12.32 -15.85 29.54
N GLY A 191 -11.97 -16.93 30.21
CA GLY A 191 -12.54 -18.27 30.01
C GLY A 191 -12.41 -18.81 28.56
N SER A 192 -13.18 -18.25 27.63
CA SER A 192 -13.14 -18.60 26.23
C SER A 192 -11.95 -18.01 25.46
N GLY A 193 -11.16 -17.14 26.08
CA GLY A 193 -10.06 -16.43 25.43
C GLY A 193 -10.51 -15.37 24.41
N SER A 194 -11.78 -14.98 24.42
CA SER A 194 -12.30 -13.93 23.53
C SER A 194 -13.25 -12.97 24.25
N VAL A 195 -13.26 -11.72 23.79
CA VAL A 195 -14.21 -10.68 24.21
C VAL A 195 -15.12 -10.37 23.02
N SER A 196 -16.42 -10.28 23.25
CA SER A 196 -17.37 -9.89 22.21
C SER A 196 -17.40 -8.38 22.03
N GLY A 197 -17.65 -7.92 20.82
CA GLY A 197 -17.75 -6.51 20.51
C GLY A 197 -18.51 -6.21 19.23
N LEU A 198 -18.44 -4.98 18.81
CA LEU A 198 -19.01 -4.48 17.58
C LEU A 198 -17.91 -3.90 16.70
N ALA A 199 -18.03 -4.13 15.39
CA ALA A 199 -17.23 -3.45 14.37
C ALA A 199 -18.16 -2.68 13.43
N GLY A 200 -17.77 -1.47 13.02
CA GLY A 200 -18.58 -0.66 12.12
C GLY A 200 -17.89 0.62 11.68
N GLY A 201 -18.58 1.41 10.87
CA GLY A 201 -18.08 2.65 10.31
C GLY A 201 -17.93 3.77 11.34
N ASN A 202 -17.04 4.72 11.04
CA ASN A 202 -16.77 5.89 11.84
C ASN A 202 -17.03 7.19 11.05
N ARG A 203 -18.09 7.91 11.39
CA ARG A 203 -18.48 9.17 10.75
C ARG A 203 -17.58 10.36 11.08
N LEU A 204 -16.64 10.20 12.02
CA LEU A 204 -15.72 11.25 12.45
C LEU A 204 -14.39 11.22 11.66
N LEU A 205 -14.24 10.29 10.72
CA LEU A 205 -13.05 10.19 9.89
C LEU A 205 -12.83 11.47 9.08
N LYS A 206 -11.56 11.85 9.00
CA LYS A 206 -11.06 12.95 8.19
C LYS A 206 -10.42 12.41 6.90
N PRO A 207 -10.20 13.25 5.89
CA PRO A 207 -9.37 12.88 4.75
C PRO A 207 -7.94 12.55 5.16
N GLU A 208 -7.36 11.55 4.52
CA GLU A 208 -5.91 11.35 4.51
C GLU A 208 -5.27 12.38 3.59
N THR A 209 -4.08 12.80 3.90
CA THR A 209 -3.28 13.70 3.08
C THR A 209 -1.97 13.05 2.69
N SER A 210 -1.54 13.27 1.46
CA SER A 210 -0.26 12.77 0.95
C SER A 210 0.57 13.90 0.38
N GLU A 211 1.85 13.87 0.68
CA GLU A 211 2.87 14.67 0.02
C GLU A 211 3.79 13.74 -0.76
N SER A 212 4.10 14.11 -2.00
CA SER A 212 4.99 13.33 -2.84
C SER A 212 6.00 14.20 -3.56
N PHE A 213 7.22 13.68 -3.64
CA PHE A 213 8.31 14.24 -4.43
C PHE A 213 8.89 13.17 -5.34
N THR A 214 9.04 13.47 -6.63
CA THR A 214 9.71 12.58 -7.58
C THR A 214 10.76 13.34 -8.36
N VAL A 215 11.91 12.72 -8.61
CA VAL A 215 12.95 13.26 -9.48
C VAL A 215 13.57 12.14 -10.31
N GLY A 216 13.73 12.40 -11.59
CA GLY A 216 14.30 11.38 -12.46
C GLY A 216 14.75 11.90 -13.79
N GLY A 217 15.10 10.95 -14.65
CA GLY A 217 15.59 11.26 -15.96
C GLY A 217 15.37 10.17 -17.00
N VAL A 218 15.38 10.60 -18.24
CA VAL A 218 15.34 9.73 -19.42
C VAL A 218 16.63 9.95 -20.19
N TRP A 219 17.34 8.87 -20.46
CA TRP A 219 18.57 8.88 -21.25
C TRP A 219 18.42 8.00 -22.48
N THR A 220 18.66 8.59 -23.68
CA THR A 220 18.60 7.93 -24.98
C THR A 220 19.93 8.12 -25.71
N PRO A 221 20.96 7.29 -25.40
CA PRO A 221 22.31 7.45 -25.95
C PRO A 221 22.44 6.94 -27.38
N ASP A 222 21.76 7.58 -28.35
CA ASP A 222 21.74 7.18 -29.77
C ASP A 222 23.14 7.10 -30.38
N PHE A 223 24.11 7.86 -29.83
CA PHE A 223 25.50 7.85 -30.26
C PHE A 223 26.27 6.59 -29.83
N LEU A 224 25.78 5.87 -28.81
CA LEU A 224 26.40 4.67 -28.27
C LEU A 224 25.63 3.42 -28.71
N LEU A 225 24.33 3.40 -28.49
CA LEU A 225 23.40 2.32 -28.83
C LEU A 225 22.09 2.93 -29.33
N PRO A 226 21.87 2.97 -30.68
CA PRO A 226 20.60 3.43 -31.22
C PRO A 226 19.42 2.68 -30.61
N ASN A 227 18.36 3.42 -30.28
CA ASN A 227 17.12 2.92 -29.68
C ASN A 227 17.28 2.32 -28.25
N LEU A 228 18.39 2.59 -27.56
CA LEU A 228 18.46 2.37 -26.11
C LEU A 228 17.76 3.53 -25.40
N GLN A 229 16.91 3.20 -24.43
CA GLN A 229 16.32 4.16 -23.49
C GLN A 229 16.49 3.65 -22.08
N VAL A 230 16.98 4.52 -21.21
CA VAL A 230 17.07 4.29 -19.77
C VAL A 230 16.23 5.35 -19.06
N VAL A 231 15.32 4.93 -18.20
CA VAL A 231 14.49 5.79 -17.35
C VAL A 231 14.77 5.41 -15.92
N MET A 232 15.01 6.40 -15.06
CA MET A 232 15.15 6.22 -13.62
C MET A 232 14.44 7.36 -12.92
N ASP A 233 13.60 7.02 -11.94
CA ASP A 233 12.84 7.97 -11.14
C ASP A 233 12.95 7.58 -9.65
N TYR A 234 13.49 8.46 -8.84
CA TYR A 234 13.40 8.39 -7.40
C TYR A 234 12.04 8.96 -6.96
N TYR A 235 11.41 8.31 -6.01
CA TYR A 235 10.18 8.79 -5.38
C TYR A 235 10.33 8.81 -3.86
N ASP A 236 9.65 9.79 -3.24
CA ASP A 236 9.49 9.96 -1.80
C ASP A 236 8.04 10.36 -1.54
N ILE A 237 7.30 9.51 -0.85
CA ILE A 237 5.88 9.64 -0.62
C ILE A 237 5.63 9.50 0.88
N GLU A 238 4.89 10.45 1.44
CA GLU A 238 4.41 10.41 2.82
C GLU A 238 2.89 10.57 2.84
N ILE A 239 2.20 9.75 3.61
CA ILE A 239 0.77 9.82 3.87
C ILE A 239 0.59 10.07 5.37
N SER A 240 -0.13 11.14 5.69
CA SER A 240 -0.49 11.52 7.05
C SER A 240 -1.99 11.35 7.28
N ASP A 241 -2.39 11.18 8.54
CA ASP A 241 -3.77 10.92 8.93
C ASP A 241 -4.37 9.70 8.20
N ALA A 242 -3.55 8.69 7.90
CA ALA A 242 -3.98 7.48 7.23
C ALA A 242 -5.09 6.78 8.04
N ILE A 243 -6.10 6.30 7.32
CA ILE A 243 -7.24 5.61 7.92
C ILE A 243 -6.89 4.13 8.03
N ASP A 244 -6.74 3.68 9.27
CA ASP A 244 -6.53 2.27 9.55
C ASP A 244 -7.47 1.76 10.65
N SER A 245 -7.60 0.43 10.74
CA SER A 245 -8.49 -0.22 11.70
C SER A 245 -7.77 -0.45 13.02
N VAL A 246 -8.32 0.11 14.09
CA VAL A 246 -7.83 -0.14 15.45
C VAL A 246 -8.50 -1.38 16.01
N THR A 247 -7.70 -2.39 16.38
CA THR A 247 -8.23 -3.59 17.03
C THR A 247 -8.65 -3.32 18.47
N ALA A 248 -9.47 -4.20 19.03
CA ALA A 248 -9.83 -4.11 20.45
C ALA A 248 -8.60 -4.21 21.38
N GLN A 249 -7.56 -4.94 20.96
CA GLN A 249 -6.32 -5.08 21.71
C GLN A 249 -5.53 -3.76 21.72
N ASP A 250 -5.38 -3.13 20.54
CA ASP A 250 -4.65 -1.87 20.41
C ASP A 250 -5.34 -0.76 21.19
N ALA A 251 -6.66 -0.64 21.05
CA ALA A 251 -7.45 0.31 21.82
C ALA A 251 -7.33 0.09 23.34
N ALA A 252 -7.29 -1.18 23.78
CA ALA A 252 -7.10 -1.49 25.18
C ALA A 252 -5.70 -1.12 25.69
N ASN A 253 -4.67 -1.35 24.88
CA ASN A 253 -3.30 -0.94 25.17
C ASN A 253 -3.18 0.59 25.25
N GLN A 254 -3.65 1.28 24.21
CA GLN A 254 -3.64 2.75 24.15
C GLN A 254 -4.37 3.42 25.31
N CYS A 255 -5.43 2.78 25.83
CA CYS A 255 -6.16 3.30 26.98
C CYS A 255 -5.24 3.54 28.19
N VAL A 256 -4.17 2.74 28.36
CA VAL A 256 -3.38 2.69 29.62
C VAL A 256 -1.86 2.79 29.47
N ASN A 257 -1.30 2.77 28.24
CA ASN A 257 0.15 2.76 28.02
C ASN A 257 0.80 4.14 28.21
N GLY A 258 0.09 5.22 27.86
CA GLY A 258 0.62 6.58 27.92
C GLY A 258 0.80 7.12 29.33
N ASP A 259 1.40 8.30 29.45
CA ASP A 259 1.65 9.00 30.72
C ASP A 259 0.35 9.34 31.48
N ALA A 260 -0.79 9.33 30.80
CA ALA A 260 -2.12 9.52 31.35
C ALA A 260 -3.14 8.59 30.65
N VAL A 261 -4.28 8.36 31.30
CA VAL A 261 -5.39 7.60 30.71
C VAL A 261 -5.87 8.26 29.43
N ASN A 262 -5.79 7.53 28.31
CA ASN A 262 -6.37 7.95 27.04
C ASN A 262 -7.88 7.72 27.05
N THR A 263 -8.65 8.76 27.37
CA THR A 263 -10.11 8.66 27.52
C THR A 263 -10.81 8.28 26.21
N GLY A 264 -10.27 8.65 25.04
CA GLY A 264 -10.82 8.29 23.74
C GLY A 264 -10.70 6.78 23.47
N ALA A 265 -9.50 6.22 23.66
CA ALA A 265 -9.26 4.78 23.52
C ALA A 265 -10.02 3.98 24.59
N CYS A 266 -10.07 4.48 25.84
CA CYS A 266 -10.85 3.82 26.90
C CYS A 266 -12.37 3.79 26.62
N ALA A 267 -12.90 4.78 25.92
CA ALA A 267 -14.32 4.84 25.57
C ALA A 267 -14.75 3.78 24.54
N THR A 268 -13.81 3.17 23.83
CA THR A 268 -14.09 2.08 22.89
C THR A 268 -14.36 0.74 23.57
N GLN A 269 -14.11 0.62 24.86
CA GLN A 269 -14.30 -0.60 25.62
C GLN A 269 -15.17 -0.36 26.87
N THR A 270 -15.92 -1.38 27.25
CA THR A 270 -16.72 -1.36 28.47
C THR A 270 -16.13 -2.31 29.49
N ARG A 271 -15.81 -1.80 30.69
CA ARG A 271 -15.37 -2.61 31.80
C ARG A 271 -16.53 -2.83 32.78
N ASP A 272 -16.64 -4.06 33.30
CA ASP A 272 -17.62 -4.39 34.32
C ASP A 272 -17.25 -3.70 35.66
N ALA A 273 -18.24 -3.06 36.28
CA ALA A 273 -18.02 -2.25 37.46
C ALA A 273 -17.65 -3.06 38.74
N THR A 274 -17.81 -4.38 38.71
CA THR A 274 -17.55 -5.26 39.87
C THR A 274 -16.29 -6.11 39.67
N SER A 275 -16.09 -6.66 38.51
CA SER A 275 -14.95 -7.53 38.18
C SER A 275 -13.81 -6.80 37.50
N PHE A 276 -14.04 -5.59 36.98
CA PHE A 276 -13.12 -4.83 36.14
C PHE A 276 -12.78 -5.46 34.78
N LEU A 277 -13.38 -6.61 34.44
CA LEU A 277 -13.16 -7.26 33.15
C LEU A 277 -13.69 -6.40 31.98
N VAL A 278 -12.99 -6.39 30.87
CA VAL A 278 -13.52 -5.86 29.61
C VAL A 278 -14.62 -6.80 29.12
N THR A 279 -15.85 -6.32 29.07
CA THR A 279 -17.03 -7.12 28.68
C THR A 279 -17.48 -6.92 27.25
N SER A 280 -17.16 -5.77 26.68
CA SER A 280 -17.43 -5.47 25.27
C SER A 280 -16.50 -4.38 24.76
N PHE A 281 -16.40 -4.29 23.43
CA PHE A 281 -15.65 -3.25 22.76
C PHE A 281 -16.37 -2.80 21.48
N VAL A 282 -15.97 -1.64 20.97
CA VAL A 282 -16.31 -1.14 19.64
C VAL A 282 -15.02 -0.88 18.91
N GLN A 283 -14.85 -1.49 17.74
CA GLN A 283 -13.69 -1.26 16.87
C GLN A 283 -14.13 -0.68 15.54
N GLY A 284 -13.24 0.06 14.90
CA GLY A 284 -13.48 0.69 13.62
C GLY A 284 -12.24 1.44 13.15
N SER A 285 -12.38 2.12 12.03
CA SER A 285 -11.28 2.90 11.47
C SER A 285 -11.10 4.24 12.19
N LEU A 286 -9.85 4.67 12.32
CA LEU A 286 -9.44 5.97 12.85
C LEU A 286 -8.36 6.57 11.95
N ASN A 287 -8.22 7.91 11.98
CA ASN A 287 -7.08 8.60 11.37
C ASN A 287 -5.96 8.71 12.42
N TYR A 288 -4.98 7.85 12.36
CA TYR A 288 -3.88 7.87 13.33
C TYR A 288 -2.54 7.43 12.73
N ALA A 289 -2.58 6.73 11.61
CA ALA A 289 -1.40 6.18 10.98
C ALA A 289 -0.70 7.21 10.07
N ALA A 290 0.59 7.01 9.88
CA ALA A 290 1.34 7.61 8.81
C ALA A 290 2.05 6.52 8.02
N LEU A 291 2.20 6.71 6.72
CA LEU A 291 2.84 5.73 5.83
C LEU A 291 3.92 6.45 5.04
N THR A 292 5.10 5.83 4.92
CA THR A 292 6.18 6.36 4.07
C THR A 292 6.62 5.33 3.05
N ALA A 293 6.93 5.80 1.84
CA ALA A 293 7.51 4.94 0.81
C ALA A 293 8.55 5.72 -0.01
N LYS A 294 9.78 5.18 -0.09
CA LYS A 294 10.89 5.74 -0.89
C LYS A 294 11.52 4.66 -1.74
N GLY A 295 11.83 4.99 -2.96
CA GLY A 295 12.45 4.02 -3.86
C GLY A 295 12.88 4.61 -5.19
N VAL A 296 13.35 3.72 -6.04
CA VAL A 296 13.76 4.04 -7.41
C VAL A 296 13.08 3.10 -8.37
N ASP A 297 12.24 3.64 -9.25
CA ASP A 297 11.74 2.93 -10.40
C ASP A 297 12.73 3.04 -11.56
N PHE A 298 12.97 1.93 -12.24
CA PHE A 298 13.83 1.93 -13.40
C PHE A 298 13.23 1.16 -14.58
N THR A 299 13.46 1.68 -15.77
CA THR A 299 13.13 1.00 -17.02
C THR A 299 14.31 1.13 -17.99
N VAL A 300 14.73 0.00 -18.52
CA VAL A 300 15.71 -0.05 -19.63
C VAL A 300 15.03 -0.72 -20.79
N SER A 301 14.99 -0.08 -21.94
CA SER A 301 14.44 -0.66 -23.18
C SER A 301 15.41 -0.49 -24.33
N TYR A 302 15.54 -1.54 -25.11
CA TYR A 302 16.41 -1.59 -26.30
C TYR A 302 15.71 -2.34 -27.41
N ARG A 303 15.81 -1.82 -28.62
CA ARG A 303 15.33 -2.50 -29.83
C ARG A 303 16.32 -2.30 -30.98
N THR A 304 16.63 -3.37 -31.68
CA THR A 304 17.52 -3.33 -32.85
C THR A 304 17.09 -4.34 -33.91
N ASP A 305 17.33 -4.00 -35.14
CA ASP A 305 17.32 -4.98 -36.24
C ASP A 305 18.63 -5.75 -36.20
N LEU A 306 18.55 -7.07 -36.28
CA LEU A 306 19.72 -7.92 -36.24
C LEU A 306 20.43 -7.87 -37.61
N PRO A 307 21.76 -7.84 -37.63
CA PRO A 307 22.52 -7.80 -38.90
C PRO A 307 22.29 -9.06 -39.72
N GLU A 308 22.47 -8.94 -41.03
CA GLU A 308 22.48 -10.11 -41.89
C GLU A 308 23.70 -11.00 -41.62
N PHE A 309 23.41 -12.26 -41.29
CA PHE A 309 24.44 -13.30 -41.13
C PHE A 309 24.17 -14.44 -42.12
N PHE A 310 25.18 -14.90 -42.81
CA PHE A 310 25.09 -15.97 -43.82
C PHE A 310 24.05 -15.66 -44.92
N GLY A 311 23.91 -14.39 -45.34
CA GLY A 311 22.97 -13.97 -46.39
C GLY A 311 21.49 -14.04 -45.94
N ARG A 312 21.23 -14.10 -44.65
CA ARG A 312 19.88 -14.16 -44.09
C ARG A 312 19.65 -13.02 -43.09
N ASN A 313 18.50 -12.38 -43.21
CA ASN A 313 18.01 -11.43 -42.22
C ASN A 313 17.49 -12.21 -40.98
N TRP A 314 17.95 -11.82 -39.81
CA TRP A 314 17.56 -12.45 -38.52
C TRP A 314 16.45 -11.69 -37.80
N GLY A 315 15.87 -10.68 -38.46
CA GLY A 315 14.75 -9.91 -37.94
C GLY A 315 15.12 -8.92 -36.85
N ALA A 316 14.25 -8.70 -35.91
CA ALA A 316 14.44 -7.72 -34.84
C ALA A 316 14.57 -8.40 -33.45
N PHE A 317 15.34 -7.74 -32.60
CA PHE A 317 15.47 -8.08 -31.20
C PHE A 317 15.03 -6.90 -30.34
N SER A 318 14.25 -7.16 -29.27
CA SER A 318 13.91 -6.17 -28.27
C SER A 318 14.11 -6.73 -26.88
N HIS A 319 14.59 -5.88 -25.98
CA HIS A 319 14.76 -6.19 -24.57
C HIS A 319 14.21 -5.05 -23.73
N ALA A 320 13.38 -5.36 -22.74
CA ALA A 320 12.87 -4.41 -21.78
C ALA A 320 13.06 -4.97 -20.36
N ILE A 321 13.62 -4.17 -19.48
CA ILE A 321 13.71 -4.44 -18.04
C ILE A 321 12.91 -3.35 -17.34
N ARG A 322 12.03 -3.72 -16.44
CA ARG A 322 11.30 -2.80 -15.55
C ARG A 322 11.42 -3.33 -14.15
N GLY A 323 11.77 -2.46 -13.23
CA GLY A 323 11.93 -2.87 -11.85
C GLY A 323 11.81 -1.69 -10.90
N ASN A 324 11.78 -2.06 -9.64
CA ASN A 324 11.76 -1.16 -8.50
C ASN A 324 12.88 -1.55 -7.54
N TRP A 325 13.52 -0.57 -6.96
CA TRP A 325 14.38 -0.70 -5.80
C TRP A 325 13.71 0.05 -4.65
N LEU A 326 13.11 -0.70 -3.72
CA LEU A 326 12.48 -0.18 -2.51
C LEU A 326 13.58 0.17 -1.50
N ILE A 327 13.64 1.43 -1.09
CA ILE A 327 14.63 1.95 -0.15
C ILE A 327 14.06 1.94 1.27
N GLU A 328 12.80 2.39 1.41
CA GLU A 328 12.09 2.52 2.68
C GLU A 328 10.60 2.30 2.43
N GLN A 329 9.96 1.53 3.29
CA GLN A 329 8.51 1.40 3.37
C GLN A 329 8.15 1.18 4.83
N HIS A 330 7.67 2.22 5.50
CA HIS A 330 7.35 2.19 6.91
C HIS A 330 5.90 2.54 7.15
N ASP A 331 5.28 1.82 8.07
CA ASP A 331 3.95 2.10 8.61
C ASP A 331 4.11 2.54 10.06
N PHE A 332 3.63 3.73 10.37
CA PHE A 332 3.60 4.28 11.71
C PHE A 332 2.19 4.12 12.26
N VAL A 333 1.91 2.93 12.77
CA VAL A 333 0.58 2.53 13.25
C VAL A 333 0.48 2.52 14.77
N ASN A 334 1.56 2.85 15.49
CA ASN A 334 1.54 3.00 16.93
C ASN A 334 1.08 4.41 17.31
N ILE A 335 -0.20 4.55 17.67
CA ILE A 335 -0.79 5.84 18.02
C ILE A 335 -0.17 6.45 19.29
N GLU A 336 0.53 5.67 20.11
CA GLU A 336 1.17 6.12 21.34
C GLU A 336 2.62 6.54 21.15
N ASP A 337 3.27 5.96 20.17
CA ASP A 337 4.62 6.33 19.73
C ASP A 337 4.62 6.49 18.21
N PRO A 338 4.30 7.68 17.70
CA PRO A 338 4.32 7.94 16.25
C PRO A 338 5.71 7.81 15.62
N THR A 339 6.74 7.55 16.41
CA THR A 339 8.11 7.32 15.90
C THR A 339 8.46 5.84 15.82
N ASP A 340 7.60 4.97 16.34
CA ASP A 340 7.71 3.51 16.28
C ASP A 340 7.22 3.04 14.90
N ALA A 341 8.15 2.63 14.06
CA ALA A 341 7.88 2.28 12.67
C ALA A 341 7.85 0.76 12.48
N ASP A 342 6.78 0.25 11.93
CA ASP A 342 6.76 -1.09 11.35
C ASP A 342 7.50 -1.04 10.02
N ILE A 343 8.64 -1.72 9.94
CA ILE A 343 9.54 -1.73 8.77
C ILE A 343 9.08 -2.82 7.81
N ASN A 344 8.55 -2.42 6.65
CA ASN A 344 7.99 -3.33 5.66
C ASN A 344 8.94 -3.65 4.49
N GLU A 345 9.89 -2.79 4.18
CA GLU A 345 10.84 -3.10 3.12
C GLU A 345 11.67 -4.33 3.45
N ASP A 346 11.79 -5.24 2.50
CA ASP A 346 12.45 -6.54 2.59
C ASP A 346 11.63 -7.64 3.28
N THR A 347 10.40 -7.36 3.71
CA THR A 347 9.48 -8.39 4.22
C THR A 347 8.73 -9.08 3.08
N VAL A 348 8.06 -10.21 3.38
CA VAL A 348 7.30 -10.97 2.38
C VAL A 348 6.16 -10.13 1.82
N GLY A 349 6.22 -9.86 0.52
CA GLY A 349 5.32 -8.97 -0.20
C GLY A 349 6.07 -7.77 -0.81
N ASP A 350 7.06 -7.24 -0.09
CA ASP A 350 7.75 -5.99 -0.38
C ASP A 350 9.27 -6.20 -0.57
N PRO A 351 9.69 -6.96 -1.60
CA PRO A 351 11.10 -7.24 -1.85
C PRO A 351 11.89 -5.96 -2.09
N ARG A 352 13.08 -5.85 -1.52
CA ARG A 352 13.97 -4.68 -1.71
C ARG A 352 14.28 -4.40 -3.17
N VAL A 353 14.38 -5.42 -3.99
CA VAL A 353 14.54 -5.28 -5.45
C VAL A 353 13.68 -6.32 -6.16
N ARG A 354 12.92 -5.86 -7.12
CA ARG A 354 12.18 -6.71 -8.05
C ARG A 354 12.28 -6.16 -9.45
N PHE A 355 12.41 -7.05 -10.44
CA PHE A 355 12.32 -6.65 -11.85
C PHE A 355 11.71 -7.73 -12.74
N LEU A 356 11.08 -7.28 -13.82
CA LEU A 356 10.66 -8.09 -14.95
C LEU A 356 11.53 -7.75 -16.18
N SER A 357 12.26 -8.73 -16.67
CA SER A 357 13.03 -8.66 -17.92
C SER A 357 12.30 -9.39 -19.03
N THR A 358 12.03 -8.75 -20.14
CA THR A 358 11.36 -9.35 -21.30
C THR A 358 12.23 -9.21 -22.54
N MET A 359 12.65 -10.33 -23.10
CA MET A 359 13.39 -10.40 -24.35
C MET A 359 12.50 -10.97 -25.44
N THR A 360 12.41 -10.30 -26.57
CA THR A 360 11.64 -10.78 -27.73
C THR A 360 12.50 -10.77 -28.98
N TRP A 361 12.56 -11.91 -29.61
CA TRP A 361 13.18 -12.06 -30.93
C TRP A 361 12.09 -12.29 -31.98
N GLU A 362 12.10 -11.46 -33.02
CA GLU A 362 11.16 -11.48 -34.15
C GLU A 362 11.94 -11.84 -35.43
N PRO A 363 12.22 -13.14 -35.69
CA PRO A 363 12.97 -13.54 -36.91
C PRO A 363 12.24 -13.22 -38.19
N THR A 364 10.93 -13.07 -38.16
CA THR A 364 10.08 -12.64 -39.28
C THR A 364 8.94 -11.75 -38.75
N SER A 365 8.25 -11.06 -39.66
CA SER A 365 7.06 -10.27 -39.29
C SER A 365 5.91 -11.10 -38.70
N THR A 366 5.91 -12.41 -38.92
CA THR A 366 4.84 -13.32 -38.51
C THR A 366 5.19 -14.15 -37.25
N LEU A 367 6.46 -14.24 -36.88
CA LEU A 367 6.93 -15.13 -35.82
C LEU A 367 7.69 -14.32 -34.77
N ALA A 368 7.36 -14.52 -33.50
CA ALA A 368 8.08 -13.94 -32.36
C ALA A 368 8.27 -14.99 -31.25
N PHE A 369 9.46 -14.99 -30.66
CA PHE A 369 9.83 -15.75 -29.49
C PHE A 369 10.04 -14.78 -28.35
N THR A 370 9.42 -15.02 -27.19
CA THR A 370 9.57 -14.18 -26.01
C THR A 370 10.02 -15.02 -24.84
N TRP A 371 11.03 -14.51 -24.14
CA TRP A 371 11.45 -14.97 -22.81
C TRP A 371 11.20 -13.84 -21.81
N ALA A 372 10.40 -14.11 -20.80
CA ALA A 372 10.20 -13.23 -19.65
C ALA A 372 10.87 -13.85 -18.42
N TRP A 373 11.55 -13.02 -17.66
CA TRP A 373 12.22 -13.38 -16.43
C TRP A 373 11.76 -12.42 -15.33
N ASP A 374 10.95 -12.92 -14.41
CA ASP A 374 10.54 -12.22 -13.19
C ASP A 374 11.47 -12.65 -12.07
N TRP A 375 12.14 -11.68 -11.46
CA TRP A 375 13.07 -11.89 -10.38
C TRP A 375 12.80 -10.95 -9.23
N GLN A 376 12.90 -11.48 -8.01
CA GLN A 376 12.83 -10.70 -6.79
C GLN A 376 13.89 -11.19 -5.80
N ALA A 377 14.42 -10.23 -5.03
CA ALA A 377 15.37 -10.50 -3.97
C ALA A 377 14.76 -11.36 -2.87
N SER A 378 15.62 -12.01 -2.09
CA SER A 378 15.24 -12.67 -0.85
C SER A 378 14.49 -11.70 0.06
N GLN A 379 13.50 -12.20 0.79
CA GLN A 379 12.63 -11.43 1.69
C GLN A 379 12.65 -12.08 3.06
N GLU A 380 12.53 -11.28 4.11
CA GLU A 380 12.46 -11.74 5.48
C GLU A 380 11.06 -12.30 5.79
N ILE A 381 11.01 -13.52 6.35
CA ILE A 381 9.76 -14.23 6.63
C ILE A 381 9.10 -13.70 7.91
N PHE A 382 9.88 -13.14 8.81
CA PHE A 382 9.42 -12.57 10.07
C PHE A 382 9.62 -11.06 10.05
N ASP A 383 8.76 -10.38 10.74
CA ASP A 383 8.87 -8.96 10.99
C ASP A 383 10.25 -8.59 11.56
N VAL A 384 10.86 -7.55 11.00
CA VAL A 384 12.21 -7.08 11.33
C VAL A 384 12.31 -6.68 12.81
N ASP A 385 11.27 -6.07 13.35
CA ASP A 385 11.25 -5.62 14.74
C ASP A 385 11.14 -6.78 15.71
N ASN A 386 10.38 -7.81 15.36
CA ASN A 386 10.38 -9.07 16.10
C ASN A 386 11.76 -9.72 16.13
N MET A 387 12.46 -9.75 15.00
CA MET A 387 13.82 -10.30 14.94
C MET A 387 14.82 -9.46 15.74
N ARG A 388 14.72 -8.15 15.71
CA ARG A 388 15.56 -7.23 16.49
C ARG A 388 15.31 -7.33 17.99
N SER A 389 14.05 -7.48 18.40
CA SER A 389 13.67 -7.58 19.81
C SER A 389 14.04 -8.91 20.47
N ASN A 390 14.18 -9.98 19.66
CA ASN A 390 14.49 -11.33 20.14
C ASN A 390 15.62 -12.01 19.33
N PRO A 391 16.80 -11.40 19.22
CA PRO A 391 17.85 -11.90 18.31
C PRO A 391 18.30 -13.33 18.62
N ASP A 392 18.30 -13.72 19.89
CA ASP A 392 18.70 -15.09 20.29
C ASP A 392 17.70 -16.16 19.82
N LEU A 393 16.42 -15.82 19.72
CA LEU A 393 15.37 -16.73 19.24
C LEU A 393 15.55 -17.03 17.75
N TYR A 394 15.95 -16.02 16.98
CA TYR A 394 16.07 -16.11 15.53
C TYR A 394 17.48 -16.52 15.06
N ALA A 395 18.52 -16.33 15.88
CA ALA A 395 19.94 -16.56 15.51
C ALA A 395 20.25 -17.97 14.98
N THR A 396 19.44 -18.97 15.31
CA THR A 396 19.60 -20.37 14.88
C THR A 396 18.54 -20.84 13.89
N SER A 397 17.60 -19.98 13.51
CA SER A 397 16.56 -20.34 12.54
C SER A 397 17.16 -20.52 11.14
N LYS A 398 16.71 -21.56 10.45
CA LYS A 398 17.06 -21.83 9.05
C LYS A 398 16.06 -21.21 8.05
N TYR A 399 15.02 -20.60 8.55
CA TYR A 399 13.86 -20.17 7.79
C TYR A 399 13.57 -18.69 8.04
N LEU A 400 14.63 -17.86 8.09
CA LEU A 400 14.47 -16.40 8.27
C LEU A 400 14.14 -15.70 6.97
N GLU A 401 14.59 -16.26 5.85
CA GLU A 401 14.49 -15.63 4.54
C GLU A 401 13.88 -16.60 3.51
N THR A 402 13.25 -16.02 2.50
CA THR A 402 12.65 -16.78 1.38
C THR A 402 13.70 -17.31 0.40
N GLY A 403 14.89 -16.68 0.34
CA GLY A 403 15.81 -16.81 -0.79
C GLY A 403 15.30 -16.04 -2.02
N ASP A 404 16.20 -15.78 -2.97
CA ASP A 404 15.84 -15.15 -4.24
C ASP A 404 14.84 -16.01 -5.01
N PHE A 405 13.81 -15.36 -5.59
CA PHE A 405 12.87 -16.05 -6.44
C PHE A 405 13.07 -15.67 -7.92
N SER A 406 13.06 -16.65 -8.79
CA SER A 406 13.32 -16.46 -10.21
C SER A 406 12.37 -17.32 -11.05
N GLN A 407 11.45 -16.67 -11.75
CA GLN A 407 10.51 -17.32 -12.66
C GLN A 407 10.85 -17.02 -14.12
N HIS A 408 10.81 -18.04 -14.95
CA HIS A 408 11.09 -17.92 -16.38
C HIS A 408 9.92 -18.42 -17.20
N ASP A 409 9.43 -17.55 -18.08
CA ASP A 409 8.33 -17.84 -19.00
C ASP A 409 8.82 -17.80 -20.45
N PHE A 410 8.42 -18.76 -21.24
CA PHE A 410 8.73 -18.80 -22.67
C PHE A 410 7.44 -18.86 -23.49
N SER A 411 7.39 -18.06 -24.55
CA SER A 411 6.24 -18.10 -25.47
C SER A 411 6.64 -17.87 -26.91
N VAL A 412 5.82 -18.41 -27.80
CA VAL A 412 5.89 -18.22 -29.25
C VAL A 412 4.58 -17.62 -29.72
N ARG A 413 4.66 -16.55 -30.51
CA ARG A 413 3.55 -15.94 -31.21
C ARG A 413 3.73 -16.15 -32.70
N TRP A 414 2.71 -16.72 -33.35
CA TRP A 414 2.67 -16.94 -34.77
C TRP A 414 1.43 -16.30 -35.40
N ALA A 415 1.63 -15.30 -36.26
CA ALA A 415 0.59 -14.76 -37.10
C ALA A 415 0.43 -15.69 -38.33
N ALA A 416 -0.36 -16.74 -38.16
CA ALA A 416 -0.54 -17.79 -39.20
C ALA A 416 -1.26 -17.26 -40.44
N ARG A 417 -2.12 -16.22 -40.24
CA ARG A 417 -2.82 -15.45 -41.29
C ARG A 417 -3.02 -14.03 -40.80
N ASP A 418 -3.37 -13.10 -41.69
CA ASP A 418 -3.65 -11.70 -41.28
C ASP A 418 -4.73 -11.56 -40.20
N ASN A 419 -5.66 -12.52 -40.20
CA ASN A 419 -6.77 -12.56 -39.22
C ASN A 419 -6.65 -13.67 -38.18
N LEU A 420 -5.56 -14.44 -38.13
CA LEU A 420 -5.36 -15.52 -37.18
C LEU A 420 -3.97 -15.47 -36.55
N THR A 421 -3.94 -15.22 -35.24
CA THR A 421 -2.74 -15.30 -34.43
C THR A 421 -2.83 -16.45 -33.43
N ILE A 422 -1.82 -17.28 -33.39
CA ILE A 422 -1.68 -18.39 -32.44
C ILE A 422 -0.57 -18.02 -31.47
N ARG A 423 -0.78 -18.21 -30.18
CA ARG A 423 0.23 -18.07 -29.14
C ARG A 423 0.28 -19.34 -28.30
N ALA A 424 1.47 -19.87 -28.09
CA ALA A 424 1.73 -20.99 -27.20
C ALA A 424 2.87 -20.68 -26.27
N GLY A 425 2.89 -21.23 -25.07
CA GLY A 425 3.98 -20.99 -24.15
C GLY A 425 3.91 -21.85 -22.88
N VAL A 426 4.95 -21.66 -22.08
CA VAL A 426 5.10 -22.21 -20.75
C VAL A 426 5.38 -21.09 -19.77
N VAL A 427 4.61 -21.03 -18.73
CA VAL A 427 4.79 -20.12 -17.58
C VAL A 427 5.49 -20.93 -16.49
N ASN A 428 6.44 -20.32 -15.80
CA ASN A 428 7.28 -20.94 -14.78
C ASN A 428 7.93 -22.22 -15.32
N ALA A 429 8.70 -22.09 -16.39
CA ALA A 429 9.26 -23.22 -17.14
C ALA A 429 10.16 -24.14 -16.31
N PHE A 430 10.83 -23.59 -15.30
CA PHE A 430 11.72 -24.33 -14.42
C PHE A 430 11.05 -24.80 -13.12
N ASP A 431 9.72 -24.59 -13.00
CA ASP A 431 8.92 -25.02 -11.83
C ASP A 431 9.44 -24.46 -10.52
N ALA A 432 9.79 -23.17 -10.52
CA ALA A 432 10.24 -22.48 -9.31
C ALA A 432 9.11 -22.52 -8.26
N GLU A 433 9.44 -22.95 -7.07
CA GLU A 433 8.49 -23.05 -5.96
C GLU A 433 8.70 -21.87 -5.00
N PRO A 434 7.63 -21.32 -4.42
CA PRO A 434 7.74 -20.33 -3.37
C PRO A 434 8.36 -20.92 -2.11
N ALA A 435 8.93 -20.06 -1.27
CA ALA A 435 9.51 -20.48 0.00
C ALA A 435 8.48 -21.17 0.91
N ARG A 436 8.91 -22.19 1.62
CA ARG A 436 8.08 -22.96 2.56
C ARG A 436 8.73 -22.97 3.93
N TRP A 437 7.96 -22.62 4.96
CA TRP A 437 8.41 -22.72 6.35
C TRP A 437 7.26 -23.21 7.26
N LEU A 438 7.60 -23.99 8.28
CA LEU A 438 6.65 -24.53 9.27
C LEU A 438 5.39 -25.17 8.65
N GLY A 439 5.51 -25.74 7.45
CA GLY A 439 4.38 -26.32 6.72
C GLY A 439 3.51 -25.33 5.93
N ASN A 440 3.83 -24.04 6.00
CA ASN A 440 3.18 -22.99 5.22
C ASN A 440 3.95 -22.69 3.93
N THR A 441 3.29 -22.04 3.00
CA THR A 441 3.85 -21.57 1.73
C THR A 441 3.53 -20.09 1.60
N THR A 442 4.52 -19.26 1.29
CA THR A 442 4.30 -17.84 0.97
C THR A 442 3.45 -17.73 -0.29
N SER A 443 2.43 -16.91 -0.25
CA SER A 443 1.50 -16.72 -1.38
C SER A 443 1.52 -15.31 -1.96
N ASP A 444 2.00 -14.33 -1.22
CA ASP A 444 1.80 -12.91 -1.54
C ASP A 444 2.28 -12.55 -2.96
N ASN A 445 3.58 -12.47 -3.16
CA ASN A 445 4.18 -12.11 -4.46
C ASN A 445 4.82 -13.30 -5.20
N PHE A 446 4.49 -14.53 -4.81
CA PHE A 446 5.03 -15.76 -5.41
C PHE A 446 3.99 -16.51 -6.24
N ASP A 447 4.44 -17.16 -7.33
CA ASP A 447 3.58 -18.04 -8.15
C ASP A 447 3.37 -19.40 -7.46
N LEU A 448 2.14 -19.63 -6.97
CA LEU A 448 1.76 -20.87 -6.31
C LEU A 448 1.46 -22.04 -7.26
N PHE A 449 1.22 -21.75 -8.55
CA PHE A 449 0.67 -22.74 -9.48
C PHE A 449 1.77 -23.56 -10.19
N GLY A 450 3.05 -23.20 -10.06
CA GLY A 450 4.12 -23.87 -10.70
C GLY A 450 4.06 -23.82 -12.25
N ARG A 451 4.65 -24.83 -12.90
CA ARG A 451 4.73 -24.87 -14.37
C ARG A 451 3.37 -25.04 -15.03
N ARG A 452 3.04 -24.15 -15.95
CA ARG A 452 1.77 -24.16 -16.70
C ARG A 452 2.03 -24.01 -18.20
N PHE A 453 1.24 -24.71 -19.00
CA PHE A 453 1.27 -24.56 -20.46
C PHE A 453 0.00 -23.86 -20.92
N PHE A 454 0.12 -23.02 -21.93
CA PHE A 454 -1.03 -22.37 -22.55
C PHE A 454 -0.99 -22.42 -24.06
N LEU A 455 -2.17 -22.42 -24.66
CA LEU A 455 -2.38 -22.27 -26.09
C LEU A 455 -3.56 -21.31 -26.30
N SER A 456 -3.36 -20.27 -27.11
CA SER A 456 -4.36 -19.24 -27.37
C SER A 456 -4.50 -19.01 -28.87
N PHE A 457 -5.72 -18.79 -29.30
CA PHE A 457 -6.09 -18.44 -30.66
C PHE A 457 -6.81 -17.10 -30.66
N ASN A 458 -6.32 -16.15 -31.44
CA ASN A 458 -7.02 -14.89 -31.68
C ASN A 458 -7.41 -14.84 -33.17
N TYR A 459 -8.71 -14.92 -33.42
CA TYR A 459 -9.27 -14.88 -34.76
C TYR A 459 -10.16 -13.64 -34.92
N ARG A 460 -9.86 -12.85 -35.96
CA ARG A 460 -10.66 -11.68 -36.34
C ARG A 460 -11.37 -11.99 -37.64
N PRO A 461 -12.70 -12.22 -37.64
CA PRO A 461 -13.42 -12.66 -38.83
C PRO A 461 -13.47 -11.60 -39.95
N PHE A 462 -13.26 -10.30 -39.65
CA PHE A 462 -13.31 -9.19 -40.56
C PHE A 462 -12.24 -8.14 -40.27
#